data_557a816902adf4bf1578b374fd24a818
#
_entry.id   557a816902adf4bf1578b374fd24a818
#
_cell.length_a   1.000
_cell.length_b   1.000
_cell.length_c   1.000
_cell.angle_alpha   90.00
_cell.angle_beta   90.00
_cell.angle_gamma   90.00
#
_symmetry.space_group_name_H-M   'P 1'
#
loop_
_entity.id
_entity.type
_entity.pdbx_description
1 polymer ?
#
loop_
_entity_poly.entity_id
_entity_poly.type
_entity_poly.pdbx_seq_one_letter_code
_entity_poly.pdbx_strand_id
1 'polypeptide(L)'
;MDNKINGSIQMIADYDGDISTLFNTTVEGEIPILATRNLMLFPGVLTPILIGRKQSLSLINKISKKEDQTFAIFCQKDADVDSPKKEDLFHYGVYAKLVRIIEIPNSGNNVTAVVQGLGRCSLSEITKEKPHIQGITANEQEKMPTKRDKEFSMAIDDLRKQTAEYILRNEDIPSESQFAMNNIRNNIVALNYICSNLPFSIEDKYKLLSTPEIKERTFIALQLLDQEIQKLDLIQSIRSKTREDLDEQQKQYFLQQQIKNIKRELNNG
;
A
#
# COMPACT_ATOMS: atom_id res chain seq x y z
N MET A 1 -18.23 -11.61 -13.56
CA MET A 1 -17.60 -10.39 -13.01
C MET A 1 -16.14 -10.62 -12.56
N ASP A 2 -15.54 -11.76 -12.90
CA ASP A 2 -14.31 -12.26 -12.26
C ASP A 2 -13.01 -12.05 -13.05
N ASN A 3 -13.03 -11.28 -14.14
CA ASN A 3 -11.86 -11.18 -15.03
C ASN A 3 -11.01 -9.89 -14.86
N LYS A 4 -11.32 -9.02 -13.86
CA LYS A 4 -10.62 -7.72 -13.71
C LYS A 4 -9.52 -7.70 -12.66
N ILE A 5 -9.52 -8.66 -11.73
CA ILE A 5 -8.55 -8.72 -10.62
C ILE A 5 -7.31 -9.55 -11.01
N ASN A 6 -7.48 -10.58 -11.83
CA ASN A 6 -6.38 -11.44 -12.28
C ASN A 6 -5.29 -10.72 -13.10
N GLY A 7 -5.63 -9.61 -13.78
CA GLY A 7 -4.66 -8.88 -14.60
C GLY A 7 -3.57 -8.12 -13.82
N SER A 8 -3.86 -7.67 -12.58
CA SER A 8 -2.89 -6.92 -11.78
C SER A 8 -1.91 -7.84 -11.03
N ILE A 9 -2.34 -9.04 -10.67
CA ILE A 9 -1.51 -10.04 -9.99
C ILE A 9 -0.49 -10.66 -10.96
N GLN A 10 -0.91 -10.91 -12.20
CA GLN A 10 -0.02 -11.44 -13.24
C GLN A 10 1.13 -10.52 -13.61
N MET A 11 0.93 -9.17 -13.52
CA MET A 11 1.96 -8.19 -13.86
C MET A 11 3.09 -8.06 -12.84
N ILE A 12 2.89 -8.46 -11.58
CA ILE A 12 3.96 -8.50 -10.55
C ILE A 12 4.85 -9.73 -10.76
N ALA A 13 4.30 -10.84 -11.29
CA ALA A 13 5.01 -12.10 -11.50
C ALA A 13 5.93 -12.09 -12.74
N ASP A 14 5.62 -11.26 -13.74
CA ASP A 14 6.31 -11.27 -15.05
C ASP A 14 7.49 -10.29 -15.15
N TYR A 15 7.90 -9.63 -14.04
CA TYR A 15 9.08 -8.78 -14.07
C TYR A 15 10.36 -9.63 -13.97
N ASP A 16 10.76 -10.23 -15.09
CA ASP A 16 12.05 -10.94 -15.26
C ASP A 16 13.22 -9.99 -15.59
N GLY A 17 13.01 -8.65 -15.56
CA GLY A 17 14.04 -7.64 -15.81
C GLY A 17 15.06 -7.54 -14.68
N ASP A 18 16.24 -7.02 -15.00
CA ASP A 18 17.27 -6.71 -14.00
C ASP A 18 16.75 -5.62 -13.05
N ILE A 19 16.40 -6.03 -11.84
CA ILE A 19 15.85 -5.15 -10.79
C ILE A 19 16.81 -4.01 -10.43
N SER A 20 18.12 -4.21 -10.63
CA SER A 20 19.12 -3.15 -10.40
C SER A 20 18.85 -1.94 -11.29
N THR A 21 18.33 -2.12 -12.50
CA THR A 21 17.98 -1.02 -13.40
C THR A 21 16.79 -0.20 -12.91
N LEU A 22 15.84 -0.82 -12.22
CA LEU A 22 14.69 -0.10 -11.65
C LEU A 22 15.12 0.84 -10.53
N PHE A 23 15.96 0.38 -9.62
CA PHE A 23 16.38 1.16 -8.46
C PHE A 23 17.40 2.25 -8.80
N ASN A 24 18.12 2.11 -9.92
CA ASN A 24 19.13 3.07 -10.38
C ASN A 24 18.59 4.11 -11.38
N THR A 25 17.27 4.30 -11.42
CA THR A 25 16.69 5.35 -12.28
C THR A 25 17.19 6.71 -11.83
N THR A 26 17.86 7.40 -12.75
CA THR A 26 18.33 8.78 -12.57
C THR A 26 17.57 9.70 -13.50
N VAL A 27 17.14 10.84 -12.99
CA VAL A 27 16.44 11.87 -13.76
C VAL A 27 17.15 13.19 -13.56
N GLU A 28 17.39 13.90 -14.67
CA GLU A 28 17.98 15.24 -14.66
C GLU A 28 16.96 16.27 -15.12
N GLY A 29 17.00 17.46 -14.51
CA GLY A 29 16.14 18.59 -14.87
C GLY A 29 14.73 18.54 -14.27
N GLU A 30 13.81 19.28 -14.93
CA GLU A 30 12.40 19.35 -14.50
C GLU A 30 11.64 18.06 -14.81
N ILE A 31 10.93 17.55 -13.83
CA ILE A 31 10.11 16.34 -13.94
C ILE A 31 8.66 16.63 -13.56
N PRO A 32 7.67 16.01 -14.23
CA PRO A 32 6.29 16.05 -13.78
C PRO A 32 6.11 15.35 -12.44
N ILE A 33 5.28 15.93 -11.56
CA ILE A 33 5.04 15.42 -10.21
C ILE A 33 3.56 15.10 -10.02
N LEU A 34 3.27 13.88 -9.55
CA LEU A 34 1.95 13.44 -9.10
C LEU A 34 1.91 13.47 -7.58
N ALA A 35 1.04 14.31 -7.02
CA ALA A 35 0.76 14.30 -5.60
C ALA A 35 -0.36 13.31 -5.28
N THR A 36 -0.10 12.35 -4.39
CA THR A 36 -1.06 11.32 -3.95
C THR A 36 -1.60 11.62 -2.56
N ARG A 37 -2.81 11.10 -2.26
CA ARG A 37 -3.45 11.17 -0.95
C ARG A 37 -3.43 9.80 -0.31
N ASN A 38 -2.94 9.70 0.92
CA ASN A 38 -2.93 8.45 1.70
C ASN A 38 -2.32 7.25 0.96
N LEU A 39 -1.45 7.51 -0.02
CA LEU A 39 -0.78 6.48 -0.80
C LEU A 39 0.69 6.81 -0.95
N MET A 40 1.54 5.92 -0.47
CA MET A 40 2.99 5.98 -0.62
C MET A 40 3.46 4.86 -1.54
N LEU A 41 4.11 5.25 -2.65
CA LEU A 41 4.66 4.32 -3.61
C LEU A 41 6.04 3.84 -3.14
N PHE A 42 6.36 2.58 -3.45
CA PHE A 42 7.68 2.00 -3.20
C PHE A 42 8.32 1.51 -4.50
N PRO A 43 9.67 1.52 -4.59
CA PRO A 43 10.38 1.04 -5.76
C PRO A 43 10.07 -0.43 -6.10
N GLY A 44 9.90 -0.72 -7.39
CA GLY A 44 9.60 -2.06 -7.90
C GLY A 44 8.15 -2.51 -7.77
N VAL A 45 7.29 -1.74 -7.08
CA VAL A 45 5.88 -2.12 -6.84
C VAL A 45 4.98 -1.54 -7.92
N LEU A 46 4.04 -2.37 -8.40
CA LEU A 46 2.95 -1.95 -9.26
C LEU A 46 1.76 -1.52 -8.38
N THR A 47 1.28 -0.30 -8.60
CA THR A 47 0.22 0.27 -7.76
C THR A 47 -0.86 0.94 -8.61
N PRO A 48 -2.14 0.56 -8.46
CA PRO A 48 -3.25 1.29 -9.05
C PRO A 48 -3.53 2.56 -8.24
N ILE A 49 -3.59 3.70 -8.92
CA ILE A 49 -3.87 5.01 -8.33
C ILE A 49 -5.15 5.58 -8.95
N LEU A 50 -6.13 5.89 -8.11
CA LEU A 50 -7.34 6.57 -8.55
C LEU A 50 -7.03 8.06 -8.80
N ILE A 51 -7.24 8.51 -10.02
CA ILE A 51 -6.97 9.87 -10.48
C ILE A 51 -8.29 10.57 -10.76
N GLY A 52 -8.58 11.63 -9.99
CA GLY A 52 -9.82 12.42 -10.14
C GLY A 52 -9.58 13.92 -10.19
N ARG A 53 -8.46 14.43 -9.64
CA ARG A 53 -8.15 15.86 -9.65
C ARG A 53 -7.76 16.34 -11.06
N LYS A 54 -8.22 17.52 -11.44
CA LYS A 54 -7.93 18.11 -12.77
C LYS A 54 -6.43 18.19 -13.10
N GLN A 55 -5.60 18.55 -12.12
CA GLN A 55 -4.15 18.63 -12.29
C GLN A 55 -3.54 17.23 -12.53
N SER A 56 -3.96 16.24 -11.75
CA SER A 56 -3.50 14.85 -11.90
C SER A 56 -3.97 14.23 -13.22
N LEU A 57 -5.20 14.47 -13.63
CA LEU A 57 -5.72 14.07 -14.94
C LEU A 57 -4.94 14.71 -16.10
N SER A 58 -4.64 16.02 -15.99
CA SER A 58 -3.81 16.73 -16.99
C SER A 58 -2.43 16.09 -17.12
N LEU A 59 -1.82 15.70 -15.99
CA LEU A 59 -0.54 15.02 -15.96
C LEU A 59 -0.62 13.65 -16.65
N ILE A 60 -1.54 12.79 -16.22
CA ILE A 60 -1.69 11.42 -16.76
C ILE A 60 -2.00 11.45 -18.25
N ASN A 61 -2.87 12.35 -18.71
CA ASN A 61 -3.16 12.55 -20.13
C ASN A 61 -1.94 13.02 -20.95
N LYS A 62 -1.03 13.77 -20.34
CA LYS A 62 0.22 14.18 -21.01
C LYS A 62 1.21 13.02 -21.09
N ILE A 63 1.36 12.26 -19.99
CA ILE A 63 2.28 11.12 -19.91
C ILE A 63 1.83 10.00 -20.84
N SER A 64 0.53 9.70 -20.89
CA SER A 64 -0.02 8.61 -21.73
C SER A 64 0.24 8.77 -23.22
N LYS A 65 0.52 10.01 -23.68
CA LYS A 65 0.86 10.31 -25.08
C LYS A 65 2.34 10.12 -25.42
N LYS A 66 3.18 9.88 -24.40
CA LYS A 66 4.61 9.70 -24.53
C LYS A 66 4.99 8.36 -23.94
N GLU A 67 5.49 7.46 -24.76
CA GLU A 67 6.01 6.19 -24.29
C GLU A 67 7.19 6.41 -23.33
N ASP A 68 7.25 5.63 -22.26
CA ASP A 68 8.32 5.57 -21.25
C ASP A 68 8.64 6.91 -20.52
N GLN A 69 7.70 7.87 -20.49
CA GLN A 69 7.95 9.09 -19.71
C GLN A 69 7.97 8.80 -18.21
N THR A 70 9.11 9.05 -17.58
CA THR A 70 9.26 9.02 -16.13
C THR A 70 8.65 10.28 -15.50
N PHE A 71 8.00 10.11 -14.35
CA PHE A 71 7.49 11.18 -13.50
C PHE A 71 7.74 10.82 -12.04
N ALA A 72 7.60 11.78 -11.12
CA ALA A 72 7.80 11.52 -9.69
C ALA A 72 6.44 11.48 -8.97
N ILE A 73 6.36 10.64 -7.94
CA ILE A 73 5.19 10.53 -7.07
C ILE A 73 5.59 10.89 -5.65
N PHE A 74 4.89 11.87 -5.06
CA PHE A 74 5.05 12.28 -3.69
C PHE A 74 3.71 12.20 -2.96
N CYS A 75 3.70 11.64 -1.74
CA CYS A 75 2.52 11.63 -0.90
C CYS A 75 2.34 12.99 -0.21
N GLN A 76 1.08 13.42 -0.08
CA GLN A 76 0.72 14.60 0.72
C GLN A 76 0.78 14.25 2.20
N LYS A 77 1.20 15.23 3.04
CA LYS A 77 1.15 15.13 4.50
C LYS A 77 -0.29 15.24 5.00
N ASP A 78 -1.08 16.12 4.37
CA ASP A 78 -2.50 16.30 4.62
C ASP A 78 -3.29 15.97 3.36
N ALA A 79 -4.19 14.99 3.46
CA ALA A 79 -5.01 14.53 2.33
C ALA A 79 -6.08 15.55 1.91
N ASP A 80 -6.44 16.50 2.77
CA ASP A 80 -7.52 17.47 2.51
C ASP A 80 -7.06 18.64 1.66
N VAL A 81 -5.76 18.84 1.48
CA VAL A 81 -5.21 19.91 0.65
C VAL A 81 -5.45 19.61 -0.82
N ASP A 82 -6.24 20.44 -1.50
CA ASP A 82 -6.57 20.24 -2.93
C ASP A 82 -5.44 20.60 -3.88
N SER A 83 -4.70 21.66 -3.60
CA SER A 83 -3.59 22.14 -4.40
C SER A 83 -2.31 22.16 -3.57
N PRO A 84 -1.64 21.01 -3.40
CA PRO A 84 -0.49 20.90 -2.52
C PRO A 84 0.70 21.69 -3.07
N LYS A 85 1.37 22.40 -2.18
CA LYS A 85 2.66 23.04 -2.37
C LYS A 85 3.78 22.11 -1.87
N LYS A 86 5.03 22.56 -1.98
CA LYS A 86 6.19 21.78 -1.52
C LYS A 86 6.09 21.40 -0.04
N GLU A 87 5.63 22.32 0.81
CA GLU A 87 5.50 22.10 2.25
C GLU A 87 4.46 21.02 2.60
N ASP A 88 3.45 20.85 1.74
CA ASP A 88 2.37 19.89 1.92
C ASP A 88 2.75 18.48 1.47
N LEU A 89 3.90 18.32 0.80
CA LEU A 89 4.40 17.03 0.35
C LEU A 89 5.47 16.48 1.30
N PHE A 90 5.53 15.17 1.42
CA PHE A 90 6.67 14.51 2.04
C PHE A 90 7.93 14.75 1.18
N HIS A 91 9.08 14.84 1.83
CA HIS A 91 10.33 15.14 1.16
C HIS A 91 10.81 14.03 0.23
N TYR A 92 10.64 12.76 0.64
CA TYR A 92 11.01 11.61 -0.17
C TYR A 92 9.81 11.07 -0.94
N GLY A 93 10.05 10.71 -2.19
CA GLY A 93 9.11 10.10 -3.11
C GLY A 93 9.79 9.05 -3.99
N VAL A 94 9.11 8.67 -5.05
CA VAL A 94 9.55 7.60 -5.95
C VAL A 94 9.34 8.03 -7.39
N TYR A 95 10.34 7.82 -8.24
CA TYR A 95 10.14 7.88 -9.68
C TYR A 95 9.20 6.77 -10.13
N ALA A 96 8.39 7.05 -11.11
CA ALA A 96 7.42 6.10 -11.61
C ALA A 96 7.29 6.17 -13.12
N LYS A 97 6.83 5.07 -13.71
CA LYS A 97 6.34 5.04 -15.07
C LYS A 97 4.88 4.60 -15.11
N LEU A 98 4.15 5.12 -16.07
CA LEU A 98 2.78 4.71 -16.33
C LEU A 98 2.80 3.38 -17.10
N VAL A 99 2.13 2.36 -16.55
CA VAL A 99 2.02 1.04 -17.19
C VAL A 99 0.76 0.98 -18.04
N ARG A 100 -0.38 1.41 -17.48
CA ARG A 100 -1.65 1.46 -18.20
C ARG A 100 -2.66 2.37 -17.49
N ILE A 101 -3.68 2.77 -18.22
CA ILE A 101 -4.85 3.48 -17.71
C ILE A 101 -6.06 2.55 -17.82
N ILE A 102 -6.85 2.49 -16.76
CA ILE A 102 -8.12 1.76 -16.70
C ILE A 102 -9.22 2.81 -16.50
N GLU A 103 -10.09 2.95 -17.48
CA GLU A 103 -11.27 3.80 -17.37
C GLU A 103 -12.34 3.08 -16.54
N ILE A 104 -12.92 3.79 -15.58
CA ILE A 104 -13.99 3.24 -14.72
C ILE A 104 -15.32 3.69 -15.32
N PRO A 105 -16.16 2.78 -15.84
CA PRO A 105 -17.49 3.14 -16.36
C PRO A 105 -18.32 3.83 -15.29
N ASN A 106 -19.02 4.90 -15.65
CA ASN A 106 -19.90 5.69 -14.79
C ASN A 106 -19.23 6.45 -13.62
N SER A 107 -17.88 6.62 -13.63
CA SER A 107 -17.14 7.36 -12.60
C SER A 107 -16.89 8.83 -12.96
N GLY A 108 -17.56 9.37 -13.97
CA GLY A 108 -17.25 10.69 -14.52
C GLY A 108 -15.91 10.68 -15.26
N ASN A 109 -15.03 11.65 -14.94
CA ASN A 109 -13.69 11.73 -15.55
C ASN A 109 -12.60 10.99 -14.75
N ASN A 110 -12.98 10.20 -13.72
CA ASN A 110 -12.00 9.49 -12.93
C ASN A 110 -11.41 8.30 -13.69
N VAL A 111 -10.12 8.12 -13.60
CA VAL A 111 -9.39 7.00 -14.20
C VAL A 111 -8.51 6.32 -13.14
N THR A 112 -8.26 5.03 -13.31
CA THR A 112 -7.23 4.34 -12.52
C THR A 112 -5.97 4.24 -13.35
N ALA A 113 -4.90 4.91 -12.89
CA ALA A 113 -3.57 4.78 -13.46
C ALA A 113 -2.80 3.66 -12.76
N VAL A 114 -2.39 2.63 -13.48
CA VAL A 114 -1.47 1.61 -12.94
C VAL A 114 -0.06 2.11 -13.19
N VAL A 115 0.67 2.34 -12.12
CA VAL A 115 2.05 2.86 -12.16
C VAL A 115 3.01 1.84 -11.58
N GLN A 116 4.24 1.84 -12.08
CA GLN A 116 5.35 1.07 -11.53
C GLN A 116 6.32 2.02 -10.85
N GLY A 117 6.62 1.76 -9.57
CA GLY A 117 7.68 2.46 -8.85
C GLY A 117 9.06 2.10 -9.41
N LEU A 118 9.90 3.11 -9.53
CA LEU A 118 11.29 3.02 -9.94
C LEU A 118 12.21 3.38 -8.76
N GLY A 119 13.28 4.14 -9.00
CA GLY A 119 14.18 4.61 -7.94
C GLY A 119 13.54 5.63 -6.99
N ARG A 120 14.12 5.76 -5.81
CA ARG A 120 13.75 6.79 -4.83
C ARG A 120 14.25 8.16 -5.27
N CYS A 121 13.52 9.19 -4.86
CA CYS A 121 13.91 10.57 -5.08
C CYS A 121 13.54 11.47 -3.90
N SER A 122 14.18 12.63 -3.83
CA SER A 122 13.81 13.70 -2.90
C SER A 122 13.37 14.96 -3.69
N LEU A 123 12.43 15.71 -3.13
CA LEU A 123 11.88 16.92 -3.72
C LEU A 123 12.74 18.13 -3.38
N SER A 124 13.42 18.68 -4.38
CA SER A 124 14.24 19.89 -4.21
C SER A 124 13.40 21.16 -4.34
N GLU A 125 12.60 21.28 -5.40
CA GLU A 125 11.81 22.48 -5.67
C GLU A 125 10.59 22.15 -6.55
N ILE A 126 9.49 22.91 -6.38
CA ILE A 126 8.37 22.95 -7.31
C ILE A 126 8.55 24.17 -8.21
N THR A 127 8.73 23.95 -9.51
CA THR A 127 8.96 25.01 -10.50
C THR A 127 7.67 25.51 -11.14
N LYS A 128 6.65 24.65 -11.25
CA LYS A 128 5.33 24.99 -11.83
C LYS A 128 4.22 24.22 -11.10
N GLU A 129 3.09 24.91 -10.91
CA GLU A 129 1.89 24.31 -10.31
C GLU A 129 0.81 23.98 -11.36
N LYS A 130 0.75 24.69 -12.47
CA LYS A 130 -0.30 24.54 -13.51
C LYS A 130 0.31 24.32 -14.90
N PRO A 131 -0.35 23.52 -15.78
CA PRO A 131 -1.60 22.76 -15.59
C PRO A 131 -1.46 21.53 -14.69
N HIS A 132 -0.26 21.08 -14.41
CA HIS A 132 0.14 20.02 -13.47
C HIS A 132 1.44 20.42 -12.78
N ILE A 133 1.71 19.81 -11.64
CA ILE A 133 2.93 20.12 -10.88
C ILE A 133 4.16 19.65 -11.66
N GLN A 134 5.19 20.49 -11.70
CA GLN A 134 6.54 20.16 -12.16
C GLN A 134 7.54 20.62 -11.12
N GLY A 135 8.66 19.94 -11.03
CA GLY A 135 9.69 20.30 -10.05
C GLY A 135 11.03 19.67 -10.37
N ILE A 136 11.99 20.02 -9.56
CA ILE A 136 13.36 19.48 -9.56
C ILE A 136 13.46 18.48 -8.41
N THR A 137 13.99 17.32 -8.73
CA THR A 137 14.20 16.23 -7.76
C THR A 137 15.67 15.81 -7.73
N ALA A 138 16.11 15.28 -6.62
CA ALA A 138 17.40 14.62 -6.50
C ALA A 138 17.25 13.12 -6.44
N ASN A 139 18.17 12.39 -7.07
CA ASN A 139 18.18 10.94 -7.06
C ASN A 139 18.67 10.43 -5.69
N GLU A 140 17.93 9.50 -5.09
CA GLU A 140 18.25 8.92 -3.79
C GLU A 140 18.64 7.45 -3.97
N GLN A 141 19.90 7.14 -3.67
CA GLN A 141 20.39 5.78 -3.80
C GLN A 141 19.95 4.90 -2.63
N GLU A 142 19.65 3.64 -2.91
CA GLU A 142 19.44 2.63 -1.88
C GLU A 142 20.74 1.90 -1.56
N LYS A 143 20.99 1.66 -0.28
CA LYS A 143 22.11 0.85 0.19
C LYS A 143 21.70 -0.61 0.22
N MET A 144 22.16 -1.35 -0.78
CA MET A 144 21.83 -2.76 -0.95
C MET A 144 22.63 -3.62 0.05
N PRO A 145 21.99 -4.66 0.63
CA PRO A 145 22.71 -5.63 1.45
C PRO A 145 23.70 -6.42 0.57
N THR A 146 24.76 -6.90 1.16
CA THR A 146 25.70 -7.77 0.44
C THR A 146 25.05 -9.13 0.13
N LYS A 147 25.48 -9.78 -0.96
CA LYS A 147 24.94 -11.10 -1.37
C LYS A 147 25.08 -12.21 -0.31
N ARG A 148 25.96 -12.01 0.70
CA ARG A 148 26.24 -12.97 1.79
C ARG A 148 25.77 -12.47 3.16
N ASP A 149 24.95 -11.42 3.21
CA ASP A 149 24.40 -10.91 4.47
C ASP A 149 23.37 -11.89 5.02
N LYS A 150 23.82 -12.77 5.91
CA LYS A 150 22.96 -13.80 6.55
C LYS A 150 21.87 -13.18 7.40
N GLU A 151 22.15 -12.07 8.07
CA GLU A 151 21.21 -11.42 8.96
C GLU A 151 20.05 -10.81 8.14
N PHE A 152 20.37 -10.15 7.02
CA PHE A 152 19.35 -9.69 6.09
C PHE A 152 18.51 -10.85 5.53
N SER A 153 19.18 -11.95 5.10
CA SER A 153 18.48 -13.11 4.55
C SER A 153 17.49 -13.70 5.57
N MET A 154 17.91 -13.87 6.82
CA MET A 154 17.04 -14.38 7.88
C MET A 154 15.90 -13.41 8.19
N ALA A 155 16.18 -12.09 8.26
CA ALA A 155 15.18 -11.09 8.56
C ALA A 155 14.10 -11.00 7.48
N ILE A 156 14.48 -11.05 6.20
CA ILE A 156 13.52 -10.97 5.10
C ILE A 156 12.68 -12.25 4.98
N ASP A 157 13.27 -13.42 5.23
CA ASP A 157 12.55 -14.70 5.23
C ASP A 157 11.51 -14.72 6.37
N ASP A 158 11.88 -14.23 7.55
CA ASP A 158 10.97 -14.09 8.70
C ASP A 158 9.86 -13.07 8.41
N LEU A 159 10.19 -11.91 7.85
CA LEU A 159 9.20 -10.90 7.44
C LEU A 159 8.17 -11.47 6.46
N ARG A 160 8.62 -12.23 5.47
CA ARG A 160 7.73 -12.88 4.49
C ARG A 160 6.80 -13.90 5.15
N LYS A 161 7.33 -14.71 6.05
CA LYS A 161 6.56 -15.71 6.80
C LYS A 161 5.51 -15.06 7.67
N GLN A 162 5.89 -14.10 8.50
CA GLN A 162 4.97 -13.39 9.40
C GLN A 162 3.91 -12.61 8.61
N THR A 163 4.28 -12.00 7.46
CA THR A 163 3.33 -11.33 6.57
C THR A 163 2.29 -12.32 6.00
N ALA A 164 2.72 -13.51 5.58
CA ALA A 164 1.79 -14.54 5.09
C ALA A 164 0.80 -14.97 6.16
N GLU A 165 1.27 -15.20 7.40
CA GLU A 165 0.43 -15.53 8.55
C GLU A 165 -0.54 -14.38 8.90
N TYR A 166 -0.07 -13.13 8.87
CA TYR A 166 -0.89 -11.95 9.12
C TYR A 166 -2.02 -11.79 8.09
N ILE A 167 -1.72 -11.95 6.79
CA ILE A 167 -2.72 -11.87 5.70
C ILE A 167 -3.79 -12.96 5.87
N LEU A 168 -3.40 -14.19 6.22
CA LEU A 168 -4.36 -15.28 6.44
C LEU A 168 -5.31 -15.04 7.61
N ARG A 169 -4.86 -14.33 8.64
CA ARG A 169 -5.63 -14.04 9.85
C ARG A 169 -6.46 -12.77 9.76
N ASN A 170 -6.12 -11.88 8.83
CA ASN A 170 -6.77 -10.58 8.70
C ASN A 170 -7.82 -10.62 7.57
N GLU A 171 -9.11 -10.69 7.95
CA GLU A 171 -10.24 -10.74 7.02
C GLU A 171 -10.38 -9.48 6.13
N ASP A 172 -9.77 -8.36 6.53
CA ASP A 172 -9.82 -7.10 5.79
C ASP A 172 -8.81 -7.07 4.62
N ILE A 173 -7.89 -8.04 4.55
CA ILE A 173 -6.90 -8.14 3.47
C ILE A 173 -7.34 -9.21 2.47
N PRO A 174 -7.46 -8.88 1.16
CA PRO A 174 -7.80 -9.86 0.14
C PRO A 174 -6.78 -11.01 0.08
N SER A 175 -7.25 -12.25 -0.04
CA SER A 175 -6.40 -13.46 -0.13
C SER A 175 -5.46 -13.43 -1.34
N GLU A 176 -5.83 -12.70 -2.40
CA GLU A 176 -5.00 -12.46 -3.58
C GLU A 176 -3.67 -11.77 -3.23
N SER A 177 -3.64 -11.00 -2.16
CA SER A 177 -2.40 -10.34 -1.67
C SER A 177 -1.34 -11.36 -1.24
N GLN A 178 -1.75 -12.48 -0.64
CA GLN A 178 -0.85 -13.58 -0.29
C GLN A 178 -0.29 -14.26 -1.53
N PHE A 179 -1.13 -14.52 -2.53
CA PHE A 179 -0.70 -15.11 -3.78
C PHE A 179 0.32 -14.20 -4.50
N ALA A 180 0.04 -12.90 -4.55
CA ALA A 180 0.96 -11.91 -5.13
C ALA A 180 2.32 -11.92 -4.43
N MET A 181 2.33 -11.88 -3.09
CA MET A 181 3.55 -11.90 -2.29
C MET A 181 4.38 -13.18 -2.52
N ASN A 182 3.74 -14.34 -2.58
CA ASN A 182 4.42 -15.63 -2.78
C ASN A 182 5.09 -15.74 -4.16
N ASN A 183 4.58 -15.04 -5.17
CA ASN A 183 5.13 -15.02 -6.52
C ASN A 183 6.30 -14.03 -6.70
N ILE A 184 6.52 -13.10 -5.77
CA ILE A 184 7.65 -12.17 -5.83
C ILE A 184 8.93 -12.89 -5.42
N ARG A 185 9.83 -13.16 -6.39
CA ARG A 185 11.10 -13.86 -6.14
C ARG A 185 12.16 -12.97 -5.50
N ASN A 186 12.23 -11.71 -5.90
CA ASN A 186 13.24 -10.80 -5.39
C ASN A 186 12.87 -10.27 -4.00
N ASN A 187 13.79 -10.43 -3.04
CA ASN A 187 13.58 -10.06 -1.65
C ASN A 187 13.37 -8.56 -1.42
N ILE A 188 14.01 -7.70 -2.21
CA ILE A 188 13.87 -6.24 -2.08
C ILE A 188 12.51 -5.79 -2.60
N VAL A 189 12.06 -6.36 -3.73
CA VAL A 189 10.71 -6.10 -4.24
C VAL A 189 9.65 -6.63 -3.27
N ALA A 190 9.89 -7.80 -2.66
CA ALA A 190 8.99 -8.36 -1.64
C ALA A 190 8.92 -7.45 -0.41
N LEU A 191 10.04 -6.95 0.10
CA LEU A 191 10.08 -5.95 1.17
C LEU A 191 9.24 -4.72 0.81
N ASN A 192 9.51 -4.13 -0.36
CA ASN A 192 8.81 -2.93 -0.80
C ASN A 192 7.31 -3.19 -1.05
N TYR A 193 6.94 -4.38 -1.53
CA TYR A 193 5.54 -4.81 -1.66
C TYR A 193 4.86 -4.88 -0.28
N ILE A 194 5.50 -5.48 0.70
CA ILE A 194 5.01 -5.56 2.09
C ILE A 194 4.82 -4.16 2.67
N CYS A 195 5.83 -3.28 2.55
CA CYS A 195 5.77 -1.90 3.03
C CYS A 195 4.63 -1.09 2.37
N SER A 196 4.34 -1.34 1.08
CA SER A 196 3.28 -0.66 0.35
C SER A 196 1.88 -1.11 0.74
N ASN A 197 1.68 -2.43 0.90
CA ASN A 197 0.34 -3.04 0.97
C ASN A 197 -0.16 -3.36 2.37
N LEU A 198 0.73 -3.46 3.37
CA LEU A 198 0.29 -3.62 4.75
C LEU A 198 -0.35 -2.32 5.30
N PRO A 199 -1.27 -2.43 6.28
CA PRO A 199 -2.03 -1.29 6.81
C PRO A 199 -1.21 -0.40 7.77
N PHE A 200 0.05 -0.17 7.46
CA PHE A 200 0.89 0.79 8.18
C PHE A 200 0.38 2.21 7.99
N SER A 201 0.57 3.06 8.99
CA SER A 201 0.27 4.49 8.87
C SER A 201 1.09 5.15 7.75
N ILE A 202 0.64 6.29 7.25
CA ILE A 202 1.40 7.02 6.22
C ILE A 202 2.76 7.48 6.75
N GLU A 203 2.83 7.85 8.02
CA GLU A 203 4.05 8.23 8.72
C GLU A 203 5.04 7.05 8.79
N ASP A 204 4.55 5.85 9.13
CA ASP A 204 5.38 4.64 9.15
C ASP A 204 5.85 4.24 7.75
N LYS A 205 4.96 4.32 6.75
CA LYS A 205 5.35 4.12 5.35
C LYS A 205 6.39 5.15 4.89
N TYR A 206 6.26 6.41 5.35
CA TYR A 206 7.27 7.43 5.07
C TYR A 206 8.61 7.12 5.75
N LYS A 207 8.59 6.68 7.00
CA LYS A 207 9.80 6.23 7.71
C LYS A 207 10.50 5.09 6.95
N LEU A 208 9.73 4.10 6.47
CA LEU A 208 10.25 3.01 5.65
C LEU A 208 10.84 3.52 4.33
N LEU A 209 10.14 4.39 3.61
CA LEU A 209 10.61 4.94 2.34
C LEU A 209 11.84 5.84 2.53
N SER A 210 11.91 6.64 3.60
CA SER A 210 13.02 7.53 3.88
C SER A 210 14.31 6.80 4.32
N THR A 211 14.20 5.56 4.79
CA THR A 211 15.33 4.73 5.19
C THR A 211 16.06 4.18 3.96
N PRO A 212 17.29 4.65 3.65
CA PRO A 212 18.01 4.25 2.45
C PRO A 212 18.59 2.83 2.54
N GLU A 213 18.87 2.34 3.73
CA GLU A 213 19.48 1.04 3.97
C GLU A 213 18.41 -0.06 3.98
N ILE A 214 18.46 -0.97 3.00
CA ILE A 214 17.45 -2.03 2.82
C ILE A 214 17.38 -2.96 4.04
N LYS A 215 18.52 -3.26 4.63
CA LYS A 215 18.58 -4.10 5.84
C LYS A 215 17.87 -3.44 7.03
N GLU A 216 18.14 -2.16 7.28
CA GLU A 216 17.48 -1.39 8.34
C GLU A 216 15.99 -1.27 8.09
N ARG A 217 15.58 -0.98 6.82
CA ARG A 217 14.19 -0.95 6.41
C ARG A 217 13.47 -2.28 6.71
N THR A 218 14.15 -3.42 6.52
CA THR A 218 13.61 -4.74 6.84
C THR A 218 13.32 -4.90 8.34
N PHE A 219 14.23 -4.46 9.20
CA PHE A 219 14.02 -4.51 10.66
C PHE A 219 12.88 -3.57 11.11
N ILE A 220 12.80 -2.37 10.54
CA ILE A 220 11.68 -1.47 10.80
C ILE A 220 10.35 -2.10 10.37
N ALA A 221 10.32 -2.74 9.18
CA ALA A 221 9.12 -3.42 8.69
C ALA A 221 8.70 -4.59 9.59
N LEU A 222 9.65 -5.39 10.11
CA LEU A 222 9.38 -6.44 11.08
C LEU A 222 8.77 -5.87 12.37
N GLN A 223 9.34 -4.80 12.90
CA GLN A 223 8.83 -4.15 14.11
C GLN A 223 7.40 -3.62 13.92
N LEU A 224 7.12 -3.00 12.78
CA LEU A 224 5.78 -2.50 12.46
C LEU A 224 4.77 -3.65 12.26
N LEU A 225 5.19 -4.73 11.61
CA LEU A 225 4.35 -5.91 11.43
C LEU A 225 4.01 -6.57 12.77
N ASP A 226 4.98 -6.69 13.68
CA ASP A 226 4.72 -7.20 15.03
C ASP A 226 3.65 -6.37 15.76
N GLN A 227 3.71 -5.04 15.65
CA GLN A 227 2.68 -4.16 16.21
C GLN A 227 1.30 -4.40 15.58
N GLU A 228 1.24 -4.60 14.26
CA GLU A 228 -0.03 -4.90 13.58
C GLU A 228 -0.58 -6.28 13.96
N ILE A 229 0.29 -7.28 14.16
CA ILE A 229 -0.11 -8.60 14.68
C ILE A 229 -0.71 -8.47 16.09
N GLN A 230 -0.06 -7.73 16.98
CA GLN A 230 -0.57 -7.50 18.34
C GLN A 230 -1.93 -6.77 18.33
N LYS A 231 -2.12 -5.79 17.46
CA LYS A 231 -3.42 -5.12 17.27
C LYS A 231 -4.48 -6.10 16.79
N LEU A 232 -4.15 -6.95 15.83
CA LEU A 232 -5.07 -7.96 15.28
C LEU A 232 -5.48 -8.95 16.36
N ASP A 233 -4.53 -9.45 17.17
CA ASP A 233 -4.79 -10.34 18.30
C ASP A 233 -5.76 -9.72 19.32
N LEU A 234 -5.54 -8.45 19.65
CA LEU A 234 -6.41 -7.71 20.56
C LEU A 234 -7.84 -7.57 19.99
N ILE A 235 -7.97 -7.19 18.72
CA ILE A 235 -9.27 -7.06 18.04
C ILE A 235 -9.99 -8.40 18.02
N GLN A 236 -9.31 -9.50 17.68
CA GLN A 236 -9.89 -10.85 17.68
C GLN A 236 -10.35 -11.27 19.06
N SER A 237 -9.57 -10.99 20.10
CA SER A 237 -9.93 -11.27 21.50
C SER A 237 -11.19 -10.49 21.93
N ILE A 238 -11.28 -9.20 21.57
CA ILE A 238 -12.47 -8.37 21.87
C ILE A 238 -13.71 -8.92 21.14
N ARG A 239 -13.58 -9.25 19.85
CA ARG A 239 -14.68 -9.81 19.05
C ARG A 239 -15.19 -11.14 19.63
N SER A 240 -14.27 -12.03 20.07
CA SER A 240 -14.63 -13.32 20.71
C SER A 240 -15.43 -13.11 21.99
N LYS A 241 -14.93 -12.26 22.89
CA LYS A 241 -15.63 -11.95 24.16
C LYS A 241 -17.02 -11.34 23.92
N THR A 242 -17.10 -10.38 22.99
CA THR A 242 -18.40 -9.76 22.65
C THR A 242 -19.39 -10.78 22.13
N ARG A 243 -18.93 -11.75 21.32
CA ARG A 243 -19.78 -12.82 20.80
C ARG A 243 -20.25 -13.76 21.89
N GLU A 244 -19.36 -14.16 22.80
CA GLU A 244 -19.68 -14.98 23.96
C GLU A 244 -20.73 -14.30 24.85
N ASP A 245 -20.56 -13.00 25.14
CA ASP A 245 -21.51 -12.21 25.95
C ASP A 245 -22.89 -12.13 25.28
N LEU A 246 -22.93 -11.92 23.96
CA LEU A 246 -24.19 -11.88 23.19
C LEU A 246 -24.90 -13.24 23.18
N ASP A 247 -24.15 -14.34 23.00
CA ASP A 247 -24.72 -15.69 23.00
C ASP A 247 -25.28 -16.01 24.40
N GLU A 248 -24.62 -15.60 25.46
CA GLU A 248 -25.10 -15.80 26.82
C GLU A 248 -26.36 -14.97 27.12
N GLN A 249 -26.41 -13.71 26.70
CA GLN A 249 -27.62 -12.88 26.83
C GLN A 249 -28.80 -13.45 26.06
N GLN A 250 -28.59 -13.92 24.82
CA GLN A 250 -29.66 -14.57 24.04
C GLN A 250 -30.19 -15.84 24.73
N LYS A 251 -29.29 -16.65 25.29
CA LYS A 251 -29.67 -17.85 26.04
C LYS A 251 -30.49 -17.51 27.28
N GLN A 252 -30.08 -16.51 28.05
CA GLN A 252 -30.81 -16.03 29.21
C GLN A 252 -32.21 -15.51 28.84
N TYR A 253 -32.29 -14.71 27.78
CA TYR A 253 -33.57 -14.20 27.28
C TYR A 253 -34.52 -15.36 26.87
N PHE A 254 -34.00 -16.34 26.15
CA PHE A 254 -34.80 -17.50 25.72
C PHE A 254 -35.32 -18.30 26.94
N LEU A 255 -34.48 -18.56 27.94
CA LEU A 255 -34.89 -19.23 29.19
C LEU A 255 -35.95 -18.45 29.94
N GLN A 256 -35.82 -17.12 30.03
CA GLN A 256 -36.88 -16.30 30.67
C GLN A 256 -38.20 -16.34 29.91
N GLN A 257 -38.19 -16.39 28.59
CA GLN A 257 -39.40 -16.53 27.78
C GLN A 257 -40.05 -17.91 28.00
N GLN A 258 -39.27 -18.99 28.08
CA GLN A 258 -39.81 -20.32 28.40
C GLN A 258 -40.45 -20.36 29.78
N ILE A 259 -39.79 -19.82 30.81
CA ILE A 259 -40.36 -19.73 32.16
C ILE A 259 -41.67 -18.95 32.14
N LYS A 260 -41.73 -17.85 31.43
CA LYS A 260 -42.98 -17.04 31.31
C LYS A 260 -44.09 -17.78 30.64
N ASN A 261 -43.80 -18.56 29.59
CA ASN A 261 -44.82 -19.39 28.92
C ASN A 261 -45.32 -20.51 29.79
N ILE A 262 -44.44 -21.25 30.49
CA ILE A 262 -44.83 -22.31 31.44
C ILE A 262 -45.71 -21.75 32.56
N LYS A 263 -45.32 -20.58 33.13
CA LYS A 263 -46.15 -19.93 34.17
C LYS A 263 -47.54 -19.53 33.66
N ARG A 264 -47.69 -19.12 32.40
CA ARG A 264 -48.99 -18.82 31.79
C ARG A 264 -49.86 -20.07 31.60
N GLU A 265 -49.29 -21.16 31.16
CA GLU A 265 -49.97 -22.44 31.02
C GLU A 265 -50.46 -22.99 32.35
N LEU A 266 -49.65 -22.93 33.41
CA LEU A 266 -49.98 -23.32 34.76
C LEU A 266 -51.09 -22.47 35.41
N ASN A 267 -51.21 -21.20 35.06
CA ASN A 267 -52.26 -20.32 35.57
C ASN A 267 -53.58 -20.35 34.78
N ASN A 268 -53.58 -20.98 33.61
CA ASN A 268 -54.78 -21.09 32.74
C ASN A 268 -55.39 -22.50 32.75
N GLY A 269 -54.87 -23.46 33.55
CA GLY A 269 -55.45 -24.77 33.85
C GLY A 269 -55.91 -24.82 35.29
#